data_923034e497c58ef89a632e1a6470e504
#
_entry.id   923034e497c58ef89a632e1a6470e504
#
_cell.length_a   1.000
_cell.length_b   1.000
_cell.length_c   1.000
_cell.angle_alpha   90.00
_cell.angle_beta   90.00
_cell.angle_gamma   90.00
#
_symmetry.space_group_name_H-M   'P 1'
#
loop_
_entity.id
_entity.type
_entity.pdbx_description
1 polymer ?
#
loop_
_entity_poly.entity_id
_entity_poly.type
_entity_poly.pdbx_seq_one_letter_code
_entity_poly.pdbx_strand_id
1 'polypeptide(L)'
;MNRIYLDNSSTSYPKPEVVIKAMNNYFYNNGSNLQRGESNYNFDAEDIIFNLREELCELVNYNDPSCVIFTQNVTSALNTVINGLFKSGDEVLISQLEHNAVMRPLVEKGIKYIPLSSDEFGYIIPELIKEKLSDKTKACIIQGANNVNGCIQDINSIGKVLKTFNIPLILDSAQALGHIDLDMIKDNIDILCFTGHKGLLGPQGTGGFIAKKEIISKIKPLIFGGTGSFSDLLTQPENLPDKFESGTQNIIGLIGLEAAIKYLKQNKAEIRNKEREIKKYFLSLIKDIKYFDIYSYSEEIPIVSIGSKYFDVAILANYLATQNIQTRVGLHCNVMTHKYMSTYPEGTIRFSFSHYNTTEELDITVNVIKEFLNGKDLL
;
A
#
# COMPACT_ATOMS: atom_id res chain seq x y z
N MET A 1 12.44 -1.88 29.10
CA MET A 1 11.83 -2.83 28.14
C MET A 1 12.47 -2.65 26.79
N ASN A 2 12.68 -3.73 26.04
CA ASN A 2 13.00 -3.64 24.61
C ASN A 2 11.82 -3.00 23.86
N ARG A 3 12.09 -2.34 22.73
CA ARG A 3 11.05 -1.74 21.89
C ARG A 3 10.11 -2.82 21.34
N ILE A 4 8.80 -2.66 21.54
CA ILE A 4 7.76 -3.45 20.90
C ILE A 4 7.20 -2.63 19.73
N TYR A 5 7.28 -3.19 18.50
CA TYR A 5 6.87 -2.47 17.29
C TYR A 5 5.57 -3.04 16.71
N LEU A 6 4.48 -2.28 16.82
CA LEU A 6 3.15 -2.65 16.37
C LEU A 6 2.57 -1.61 15.38
N ASP A 7 3.43 -1.03 14.52
CA ASP A 7 3.04 -0.06 13.48
C ASP A 7 3.51 -0.50 12.06
N ASN A 8 3.43 -1.79 11.77
CA ASN A 8 3.90 -2.39 10.52
C ASN A 8 3.14 -1.92 9.27
N SER A 9 1.89 -1.50 9.40
CA SER A 9 1.12 -0.91 8.30
C SER A 9 1.59 0.49 7.89
N SER A 10 2.39 1.17 8.72
CA SER A 10 3.09 2.39 8.31
C SER A 10 4.36 2.07 7.55
N THR A 11 5.17 1.16 8.04
CA THR A 11 6.34 0.55 7.38
C THR A 11 6.70 -0.74 8.11
N SER A 12 7.00 -1.81 7.40
CA SER A 12 7.39 -3.07 8.03
C SER A 12 8.74 -2.95 8.76
N TYR A 13 8.83 -3.53 9.96
CA TYR A 13 10.04 -3.55 10.79
C TYR A 13 10.07 -4.80 11.69
N PRO A 14 11.25 -5.46 11.85
CA PRO A 14 12.49 -5.21 11.10
C PRO A 14 12.36 -5.58 9.62
N LYS A 15 13.32 -5.15 8.80
CA LYS A 15 13.44 -5.65 7.44
C LYS A 15 14.12 -7.02 7.45
N PRO A 16 13.78 -7.93 6.51
CA PRO A 16 14.53 -9.17 6.35
C PRO A 16 16.03 -8.92 6.18
N GLU A 17 16.86 -9.75 6.80
CA GLU A 17 18.31 -9.56 6.78
C GLU A 17 18.89 -9.55 5.36
N VAL A 18 18.30 -10.33 4.46
CA VAL A 18 18.70 -10.39 3.04
C VAL A 18 18.57 -9.03 2.35
N VAL A 19 17.61 -8.20 2.74
CA VAL A 19 17.43 -6.84 2.22
C VAL A 19 18.62 -5.95 2.60
N ILE A 20 18.97 -5.99 3.88
CA ILE A 20 20.10 -5.19 4.41
C ILE A 20 21.42 -5.67 3.78
N LYS A 21 21.61 -6.98 3.66
CA LYS A 21 22.80 -7.55 3.01
C LYS A 21 22.92 -7.15 1.55
N ALA A 22 21.83 -7.18 0.77
CA ALA A 22 21.82 -6.79 -0.64
C ALA A 22 22.18 -5.30 -0.81
N MET A 23 21.59 -4.42 -0.01
CA MET A 23 21.87 -2.99 -0.03
C MET A 23 23.34 -2.70 0.36
N ASN A 24 23.86 -3.31 1.42
CA ASN A 24 25.25 -3.14 1.84
C ASN A 24 26.23 -3.67 0.78
N ASN A 25 25.95 -4.83 0.19
CA ASN A 25 26.78 -5.39 -0.88
C ASN A 25 26.91 -4.42 -2.07
N TYR A 26 25.80 -3.80 -2.47
CA TYR A 26 25.82 -2.80 -3.53
C TYR A 26 26.70 -1.57 -3.17
N PHE A 27 26.57 -1.06 -1.94
CA PHE A 27 27.39 0.07 -1.49
C PHE A 27 28.90 -0.22 -1.49
N TYR A 28 29.28 -1.43 -1.07
CA TYR A 28 30.70 -1.78 -0.95
C TYR A 28 31.33 -2.21 -2.27
N ASN A 29 30.57 -2.87 -3.15
CA ASN A 29 31.14 -3.64 -4.25
C ASN A 29 30.72 -3.12 -5.64
N ASN A 30 29.69 -2.29 -5.77
CA ASN A 30 29.21 -1.83 -7.07
C ASN A 30 29.12 -0.28 -7.13
N GLY A 31 28.10 0.32 -6.55
CA GLY A 31 27.92 1.78 -6.45
C GLY A 31 27.69 2.50 -7.80
N SER A 32 27.48 1.77 -8.91
CA SER A 32 27.34 2.36 -10.24
C SER A 32 25.92 2.88 -10.49
N ASN A 33 25.80 3.84 -11.44
CA ASN A 33 24.53 4.38 -11.89
C ASN A 33 24.02 3.60 -13.10
N LEU A 34 22.70 3.42 -13.21
CA LEU A 34 22.06 2.82 -14.39
C LEU A 34 22.25 3.70 -15.63
N GLN A 35 22.34 3.08 -16.81
CA GLN A 35 22.31 3.71 -18.14
C GLN A 35 23.40 4.76 -18.42
N ARG A 36 24.50 4.83 -17.67
CA ARG A 36 25.52 5.89 -17.81
C ARG A 36 26.96 5.42 -17.93
N GLY A 37 27.20 4.17 -18.33
CA GLY A 37 28.56 3.68 -18.54
C GLY A 37 28.65 2.26 -19.08
N GLU A 38 29.68 1.96 -19.80
CA GLU A 38 30.02 0.64 -20.34
C GLU A 38 30.95 -0.09 -19.35
N SER A 39 30.45 -0.48 -18.18
CA SER A 39 31.22 -1.27 -17.22
C SER A 39 30.43 -2.49 -16.75
N ASN A 40 31.14 -3.56 -16.41
CA ASN A 40 30.48 -4.77 -15.86
C ASN A 40 29.63 -4.48 -14.61
N TYR A 41 30.01 -3.48 -13.82
CA TYR A 41 29.24 -3.08 -12.63
C TYR A 41 27.91 -2.43 -12.97
N ASN A 42 27.79 -1.73 -14.11
CA ASN A 42 26.52 -1.17 -14.56
C ASN A 42 25.57 -2.26 -15.03
N PHE A 43 26.07 -3.24 -15.79
CA PHE A 43 25.28 -4.38 -16.24
C PHE A 43 24.69 -5.17 -15.09
N ASP A 44 25.46 -5.42 -14.01
CA ASP A 44 24.94 -6.10 -12.82
C ASP A 44 23.75 -5.35 -12.18
N ALA A 45 23.81 -4.03 -12.12
CA ALA A 45 22.71 -3.23 -11.54
C ALA A 45 21.48 -3.19 -12.46
N GLU A 46 21.68 -3.09 -13.77
CA GLU A 46 20.60 -3.12 -14.77
C GLU A 46 19.89 -4.47 -14.76
N ASP A 47 20.63 -5.56 -14.69
CA ASP A 47 20.08 -6.91 -14.61
C ASP A 47 19.23 -7.09 -13.34
N ILE A 48 19.70 -6.60 -12.18
CA ILE A 48 18.94 -6.66 -10.93
C ILE A 48 17.63 -5.89 -11.04
N ILE A 49 17.66 -4.68 -11.62
CA ILE A 49 16.46 -3.86 -11.80
C ILE A 49 15.51 -4.48 -12.82
N PHE A 50 16.02 -5.08 -13.88
CA PHE A 50 15.20 -5.82 -14.84
C PHE A 50 14.54 -7.04 -14.19
N ASN A 51 15.31 -7.84 -13.44
CA ASN A 51 14.80 -8.97 -12.68
C ASN A 51 13.71 -8.53 -11.67
N LEU A 52 13.89 -7.38 -11.00
CA LEU A 52 12.86 -6.84 -10.11
C LEU A 52 11.54 -6.57 -10.84
N ARG A 53 11.59 -6.06 -12.09
CA ARG A 53 10.38 -5.87 -12.90
C ARG A 53 9.69 -7.19 -13.23
N GLU A 54 10.48 -8.22 -13.58
CA GLU A 54 9.96 -9.57 -13.84
C GLU A 54 9.33 -10.17 -12.58
N GLU A 55 10.01 -10.09 -11.42
CA GLU A 55 9.50 -10.57 -10.13
C GLU A 55 8.18 -9.89 -9.73
N LEU A 56 8.05 -8.58 -9.99
CA LEU A 56 6.80 -7.84 -9.76
C LEU A 56 5.70 -8.28 -10.73
N CYS A 57 6.04 -8.50 -11.99
CA CYS A 57 5.10 -9.02 -12.99
C CYS A 57 4.57 -10.40 -12.60
N GLU A 58 5.47 -11.32 -12.19
CA GLU A 58 5.06 -12.64 -11.69
C GLU A 58 4.14 -12.54 -10.47
N LEU A 59 4.45 -11.64 -9.53
CA LEU A 59 3.68 -11.48 -8.29
C LEU A 59 2.22 -11.12 -8.54
N VAL A 60 1.91 -10.47 -9.67
CA VAL A 60 0.58 -9.99 -10.03
C VAL A 60 0.02 -10.58 -11.33
N ASN A 61 0.64 -11.67 -11.83
CA ASN A 61 0.26 -12.35 -13.07
C ASN A 61 0.15 -11.40 -14.28
N TYR A 62 1.21 -10.62 -14.51
CA TYR A 62 1.36 -9.76 -15.68
C TYR A 62 2.64 -10.12 -16.43
N ASN A 63 2.74 -9.91 -17.74
CA ASN A 63 3.82 -10.48 -18.55
C ASN A 63 4.67 -9.46 -19.32
N ASP A 64 4.51 -8.17 -19.07
CA ASP A 64 5.32 -7.12 -19.72
C ASP A 64 6.10 -6.29 -18.69
N PRO A 65 7.38 -6.64 -18.41
CA PRO A 65 8.21 -5.90 -17.44
C PRO A 65 8.41 -4.42 -17.79
N SER A 66 8.33 -4.05 -19.08
CA SER A 66 8.44 -2.64 -19.48
C SER A 66 7.31 -1.76 -18.95
N CYS A 67 6.18 -2.36 -18.59
CA CYS A 67 5.02 -1.69 -18.01
C CYS A 67 5.08 -1.53 -16.48
N VAL A 68 6.15 -1.98 -15.84
CA VAL A 68 6.46 -1.73 -14.42
C VAL A 68 7.22 -0.42 -14.32
N ILE A 69 6.63 0.57 -13.67
CA ILE A 69 7.24 1.90 -13.53
C ILE A 69 7.56 2.14 -12.06
N PHE A 70 8.81 2.48 -11.75
CA PHE A 70 9.24 2.79 -10.40
C PHE A 70 9.00 4.26 -10.05
N THR A 71 8.56 4.46 -8.82
CA THR A 71 8.41 5.78 -8.18
C THR A 71 8.90 5.69 -6.74
N GLN A 72 8.97 6.82 -6.05
CA GLN A 72 9.42 6.85 -4.65
C GLN A 72 8.49 6.10 -3.68
N ASN A 73 7.20 6.00 -4.01
CA ASN A 73 6.16 5.36 -3.20
C ASN A 73 4.83 5.32 -3.96
N VAL A 74 3.82 4.64 -3.41
CA VAL A 74 2.48 4.57 -4.00
C VAL A 74 1.81 5.94 -4.17
N THR A 75 2.08 6.91 -3.30
CA THR A 75 1.52 8.27 -3.43
C THR A 75 2.00 8.94 -4.70
N SER A 76 3.31 8.83 -5.02
CA SER A 76 3.87 9.33 -6.27
C SER A 76 3.29 8.58 -7.49
N ALA A 77 3.11 7.26 -7.38
CA ALA A 77 2.49 6.45 -8.43
C ALA A 77 1.04 6.91 -8.72
N LEU A 78 0.21 7.01 -7.67
CA LEU A 78 -1.17 7.49 -7.78
C LEU A 78 -1.26 8.91 -8.34
N ASN A 79 -0.37 9.82 -7.91
CA ASN A 79 -0.29 11.17 -8.47
C ASN A 79 0.07 11.15 -9.97
N THR A 80 1.03 10.32 -10.38
CA THR A 80 1.40 10.18 -11.81
C THR A 80 0.20 9.68 -12.62
N VAL A 81 -0.48 8.64 -12.14
CA VAL A 81 -1.63 8.04 -12.82
C VAL A 81 -2.80 9.02 -12.88
N ILE A 82 -3.20 9.62 -11.74
CA ILE A 82 -4.35 10.53 -11.67
C ILE A 82 -4.10 11.79 -12.49
N ASN A 83 -2.93 12.41 -12.32
CA ASN A 83 -2.60 13.62 -13.08
C ASN A 83 -2.37 13.35 -14.57
N GLY A 84 -1.86 12.15 -14.92
CA GLY A 84 -1.59 11.78 -16.30
C GLY A 84 -2.81 11.38 -17.11
N LEU A 85 -3.83 10.80 -16.46
CA LEU A 85 -5.04 10.29 -17.15
C LEU A 85 -6.20 11.27 -17.17
N PHE A 86 -6.41 12.02 -16.09
CA PHE A 86 -7.65 12.79 -15.93
C PHE A 86 -7.40 14.28 -16.03
N LYS A 87 -8.45 15.04 -16.32
CA LYS A 87 -8.50 16.49 -16.34
C LYS A 87 -9.66 17.01 -15.48
N SER A 88 -9.63 18.29 -15.12
CA SER A 88 -10.72 18.94 -14.40
C SER A 88 -12.07 18.68 -15.09
N GLY A 89 -13.08 18.31 -14.30
CA GLY A 89 -14.42 17.96 -14.75
C GLY A 89 -14.63 16.52 -15.18
N ASP A 90 -13.58 15.70 -15.31
CA ASP A 90 -13.72 14.25 -15.43
C ASP A 90 -14.34 13.67 -14.17
N GLU A 91 -14.97 12.49 -14.29
CA GLU A 91 -15.62 11.78 -13.20
C GLU A 91 -14.97 10.42 -12.97
N VAL A 92 -14.68 10.06 -11.73
CA VAL A 92 -14.16 8.74 -11.35
C VAL A 92 -15.00 8.14 -10.23
N LEU A 93 -15.19 6.82 -10.27
CA LEU A 93 -15.76 6.07 -9.17
C LEU A 93 -14.68 5.79 -8.12
N ILE A 94 -15.05 5.82 -6.85
CA ILE A 94 -14.13 5.52 -5.73
C ILE A 94 -14.84 4.63 -4.71
N SER A 95 -14.08 3.94 -3.85
CA SER A 95 -14.65 3.35 -2.63
C SER A 95 -14.97 4.45 -1.61
N GLN A 96 -15.77 4.12 -0.60
CA GLN A 96 -16.01 5.04 0.53
C GLN A 96 -14.86 5.07 1.53
N LEU A 97 -13.83 4.25 1.32
CA LEU A 97 -12.74 4.04 2.27
C LEU A 97 -11.39 4.59 1.77
N GLU A 98 -11.35 5.48 0.76
CA GLU A 98 -10.12 5.87 0.08
C GLU A 98 -9.13 6.64 0.95
N HIS A 99 -7.86 6.31 0.74
CA HIS A 99 -6.72 6.98 1.37
C HIS A 99 -6.51 8.40 0.79
N ASN A 100 -5.89 9.29 1.58
CA ASN A 100 -5.57 10.65 1.14
C ASN A 100 -4.67 10.71 -0.12
N ALA A 101 -3.92 9.65 -0.41
CA ALA A 101 -3.10 9.54 -1.63
C ALA A 101 -3.95 9.51 -2.92
N VAL A 102 -5.22 9.06 -2.83
CA VAL A 102 -6.22 9.12 -3.89
C VAL A 102 -7.03 10.41 -3.80
N MET A 103 -7.56 10.73 -2.61
CA MET A 103 -8.51 11.82 -2.45
C MET A 103 -7.90 13.20 -2.75
N ARG A 104 -6.70 13.47 -2.25
CA ARG A 104 -6.08 14.78 -2.42
C ARG A 104 -5.81 15.15 -3.88
N PRO A 105 -5.16 14.31 -4.69
CA PRO A 105 -4.96 14.66 -6.11
C PRO A 105 -6.27 14.77 -6.90
N LEU A 106 -7.32 14.02 -6.56
CA LEU A 106 -8.63 14.18 -7.20
C LEU A 106 -9.24 15.55 -6.91
N VAL A 107 -9.21 15.96 -5.63
CA VAL A 107 -9.75 17.26 -5.19
C VAL A 107 -8.95 18.42 -5.77
N GLU A 108 -7.62 18.40 -5.64
CA GLU A 108 -6.74 19.46 -6.13
C GLU A 108 -6.85 19.65 -7.66
N LYS A 109 -7.09 18.58 -8.40
CA LYS A 109 -7.24 18.63 -9.85
C LYS A 109 -8.66 18.96 -10.31
N GLY A 110 -9.62 19.07 -9.39
CA GLY A 110 -11.03 19.32 -9.71
C GLY A 110 -11.69 18.16 -10.46
N ILE A 111 -11.28 16.93 -10.15
CA ILE A 111 -11.89 15.69 -10.67
C ILE A 111 -13.08 15.36 -9.77
N LYS A 112 -14.22 15.12 -10.37
CA LYS A 112 -15.41 14.71 -9.65
C LYS A 112 -15.28 13.25 -9.24
N TYR A 113 -15.46 12.94 -7.97
CA TYR A 113 -15.47 11.58 -7.47
C TYR A 113 -16.86 11.14 -7.02
N ILE A 114 -17.24 9.91 -7.34
CA ILE A 114 -18.53 9.30 -7.02
C ILE A 114 -18.26 8.09 -6.12
N PRO A 115 -18.64 8.16 -4.84
CA PRO A 115 -18.52 7.01 -3.95
C PRO A 115 -19.46 5.87 -4.38
N LEU A 116 -18.92 4.67 -4.45
CA LEU A 116 -19.66 3.44 -4.70
C LEU A 116 -20.49 3.04 -3.49
N SER A 117 -21.60 2.39 -3.73
CA SER A 117 -22.43 1.81 -2.68
C SER A 117 -21.69 0.68 -1.99
N SER A 118 -21.69 0.70 -0.65
CA SER A 118 -21.00 -0.28 0.18
C SER A 118 -21.91 -0.72 1.32
N ASP A 119 -21.64 -1.90 1.90
CA ASP A 119 -22.30 -2.38 3.11
C ASP A 119 -21.76 -1.63 4.36
N GLU A 120 -22.27 -1.95 5.54
CA GLU A 120 -21.92 -1.32 6.82
C GLU A 120 -20.45 -1.45 7.22
N PHE A 121 -19.71 -2.41 6.65
CA PHE A 121 -18.27 -2.63 6.88
C PHE A 121 -17.38 -1.94 5.84
N GLY A 122 -17.98 -1.41 4.76
CA GLY A 122 -17.27 -0.72 3.68
C GLY A 122 -16.89 -1.62 2.49
N TYR A 123 -17.44 -2.84 2.41
CA TYR A 123 -17.30 -3.68 1.21
C TYR A 123 -18.18 -3.12 0.10
N ILE A 124 -17.60 -2.84 -1.05
CA ILE A 124 -18.33 -2.39 -2.24
C ILE A 124 -19.32 -3.46 -2.66
N ILE A 125 -20.54 -3.07 -3.02
CA ILE A 125 -21.58 -3.95 -3.56
C ILE A 125 -21.49 -3.92 -5.09
N PRO A 126 -20.88 -4.95 -5.76
CA PRO A 126 -20.58 -4.91 -7.18
C PRO A 126 -21.80 -4.72 -8.06
N GLU A 127 -22.95 -5.29 -7.68
CA GLU A 127 -24.21 -5.23 -8.42
C GLU A 127 -24.75 -3.80 -8.55
N LEU A 128 -24.39 -2.92 -7.62
CA LEU A 128 -24.82 -1.51 -7.59
C LEU A 128 -23.88 -0.56 -8.33
N ILE A 129 -22.73 -1.03 -8.82
CA ILE A 129 -21.76 -0.19 -9.55
C ILE A 129 -22.43 0.48 -10.76
N LYS A 130 -23.24 -0.27 -11.52
CA LYS A 130 -23.92 0.23 -12.71
C LYS A 130 -24.80 1.46 -12.46
N GLU A 131 -25.35 1.60 -11.25
CA GLU A 131 -26.22 2.72 -10.87
C GLU A 131 -25.43 4.03 -10.67
N LYS A 132 -24.11 3.93 -10.50
CA LYS A 132 -23.20 5.07 -10.30
C LYS A 132 -22.50 5.50 -11.59
N LEU A 133 -22.65 4.74 -12.68
CA LEU A 133 -22.02 5.07 -13.98
C LEU A 133 -22.72 6.22 -14.66
N SER A 134 -21.95 7.06 -15.34
CA SER A 134 -22.40 8.09 -16.26
C SER A 134 -21.52 8.14 -17.50
N ASP A 135 -21.94 8.86 -18.53
CA ASP A 135 -21.12 9.06 -19.76
C ASP A 135 -19.80 9.81 -19.46
N LYS A 136 -19.69 10.44 -18.28
CA LYS A 136 -18.47 11.14 -17.84
C LYS A 136 -17.53 10.26 -17.03
N THR A 137 -17.94 9.05 -16.65
CA THR A 137 -17.13 8.14 -15.85
C THR A 137 -15.90 7.69 -16.65
N LYS A 138 -14.70 7.96 -16.16
CA LYS A 138 -13.43 7.66 -16.83
C LYS A 138 -12.72 6.44 -16.28
N ALA A 139 -12.85 6.18 -14.97
CA ALA A 139 -12.22 5.05 -14.30
C ALA A 139 -12.90 4.79 -12.95
N CYS A 140 -12.53 3.67 -12.35
CA CYS A 140 -12.78 3.35 -10.95
C CYS A 140 -11.44 3.25 -10.21
N ILE A 141 -11.27 3.98 -9.10
CA ILE A 141 -10.07 3.96 -8.27
C ILE A 141 -10.46 3.45 -6.90
N ILE A 142 -9.89 2.33 -6.48
CA ILE A 142 -10.17 1.74 -5.16
C ILE A 142 -8.90 1.25 -4.48
N GLN A 143 -8.89 1.31 -3.16
CA GLN A 143 -7.87 0.58 -2.39
C GLN A 143 -8.25 -0.91 -2.30
N GLY A 144 -7.29 -1.81 -2.52
CA GLY A 144 -7.51 -3.25 -2.46
C GLY A 144 -7.72 -3.74 -1.02
N ALA A 145 -7.04 -3.11 -0.06
CA ALA A 145 -7.21 -3.35 1.36
C ALA A 145 -7.11 -2.04 2.16
N ASN A 146 -7.96 -1.90 3.16
CA ASN A 146 -8.04 -0.68 3.95
C ASN A 146 -6.97 -0.62 5.05
N ASN A 147 -6.31 0.52 5.18
CA ASN A 147 -5.24 0.75 6.13
C ASN A 147 -5.70 1.06 7.57
N VAL A 148 -6.99 1.14 7.82
CA VAL A 148 -7.58 1.40 9.14
C VAL A 148 -8.20 0.13 9.71
N ASN A 149 -9.14 -0.50 9.01
CA ASN A 149 -9.92 -1.63 9.50
C ASN A 149 -9.57 -2.98 8.85
N GLY A 150 -8.68 -2.99 7.86
CA GLY A 150 -8.26 -4.20 7.16
C GLY A 150 -9.30 -4.77 6.19
N CYS A 151 -10.40 -4.06 5.88
CA CYS A 151 -11.38 -4.48 4.87
C CYS A 151 -10.68 -4.73 3.51
N ILE A 152 -10.93 -5.89 2.89
CA ILE A 152 -10.42 -6.27 1.56
C ILE A 152 -11.58 -6.24 0.58
N GLN A 153 -11.47 -5.47 -0.49
CA GLN A 153 -12.52 -5.42 -1.52
C GLN A 153 -12.56 -6.70 -2.38
N ASP A 154 -13.74 -7.09 -2.84
CA ASP A 154 -13.87 -8.15 -3.85
C ASP A 154 -13.45 -7.61 -5.23
N ILE A 155 -12.13 -7.49 -5.40
CA ILE A 155 -11.51 -6.90 -6.59
C ILE A 155 -11.93 -7.64 -7.85
N ASN A 156 -12.08 -8.97 -7.78
CA ASN A 156 -12.47 -9.79 -8.92
C ASN A 156 -13.89 -9.48 -9.41
N SER A 157 -14.86 -9.44 -8.51
CA SER A 157 -16.25 -9.11 -8.87
C SER A 157 -16.39 -7.68 -9.34
N ILE A 158 -15.71 -6.72 -8.68
CA ILE A 158 -15.68 -5.31 -9.09
C ILE A 158 -15.08 -5.18 -10.49
N GLY A 159 -13.92 -5.79 -10.74
CA GLY A 159 -13.25 -5.73 -12.03
C GLY A 159 -14.06 -6.36 -13.15
N LYS A 160 -14.76 -7.47 -12.90
CA LYS A 160 -15.68 -8.08 -13.87
C LYS A 160 -16.81 -7.14 -14.27
N VAL A 161 -17.45 -6.49 -13.30
CA VAL A 161 -18.52 -5.52 -13.58
C VAL A 161 -17.98 -4.34 -14.39
N LEU A 162 -16.89 -3.71 -13.94
CA LEU A 162 -16.29 -2.57 -14.62
C LEU A 162 -15.89 -2.88 -16.07
N LYS A 163 -15.36 -4.09 -16.32
CA LYS A 163 -15.00 -4.55 -17.67
C LYS A 163 -16.19 -4.58 -18.62
N THR A 164 -17.40 -4.94 -18.16
CA THR A 164 -18.60 -4.96 -19.01
C THR A 164 -18.98 -3.57 -19.53
N PHE A 165 -18.55 -2.52 -18.83
CA PHE A 165 -18.78 -1.13 -19.18
C PHE A 165 -17.55 -0.43 -19.76
N ASN A 166 -16.46 -1.17 -19.99
CA ASN A 166 -15.17 -0.62 -20.43
C ASN A 166 -14.62 0.49 -19.52
N ILE A 167 -14.85 0.40 -18.22
CA ILE A 167 -14.33 1.31 -17.21
C ILE A 167 -13.03 0.73 -16.63
N PRO A 168 -11.88 1.41 -16.78
CA PRO A 168 -10.62 0.95 -16.21
C PRO A 168 -10.64 0.88 -14.68
N LEU A 169 -10.06 -0.18 -14.12
CA LEU A 169 -9.83 -0.35 -12.68
C LEU A 169 -8.40 0.04 -12.31
N ILE A 170 -8.28 1.05 -11.46
CA ILE A 170 -7.02 1.50 -10.84
C ILE A 170 -7.03 1.05 -9.39
N LEU A 171 -6.07 0.21 -9.01
CA LEU A 171 -5.97 -0.37 -7.67
C LEU A 171 -4.87 0.29 -6.86
N ASP A 172 -5.19 0.93 -5.74
CA ASP A 172 -4.24 1.23 -4.68
C ASP A 172 -3.99 -0.06 -3.88
N SER A 173 -2.86 -0.70 -4.12
CA SER A 173 -2.48 -1.95 -3.48
C SER A 173 -1.55 -1.78 -2.28
N ALA A 174 -1.43 -0.56 -1.74
CA ALA A 174 -0.47 -0.24 -0.68
C ALA A 174 -0.56 -1.11 0.58
N GLN A 175 -1.75 -1.61 0.90
CA GLN A 175 -1.99 -2.53 2.02
C GLN A 175 -2.35 -3.96 1.55
N ALA A 176 -2.56 -4.16 0.25
CA ALA A 176 -2.98 -5.44 -0.29
C ALA A 176 -1.77 -6.27 -0.77
N LEU A 177 -0.90 -5.65 -1.59
CA LEU A 177 0.22 -6.37 -2.21
C LEU A 177 1.23 -6.86 -1.16
N GLY A 178 1.51 -8.16 -1.20
CA GLY A 178 2.29 -8.88 -0.20
C GLY A 178 1.41 -9.66 0.79
N HIS A 179 0.28 -9.11 1.22
CA HIS A 179 -0.63 -9.79 2.17
C HIS A 179 -1.66 -10.69 1.48
N ILE A 180 -2.21 -10.27 0.34
CA ILE A 180 -3.14 -11.08 -0.47
C ILE A 180 -2.59 -11.33 -1.86
N ASP A 181 -3.18 -12.31 -2.56
CA ASP A 181 -2.88 -12.56 -3.96
C ASP A 181 -3.67 -11.61 -4.84
N LEU A 182 -2.98 -10.96 -5.77
CA LEU A 182 -3.56 -10.09 -6.79
C LEU A 182 -3.18 -10.63 -8.17
N ASP A 183 -4.14 -10.67 -9.06
CA ASP A 183 -3.96 -11.15 -10.43
C ASP A 183 -4.53 -10.11 -11.40
N MET A 184 -3.64 -9.34 -12.05
CA MET A 184 -4.08 -8.25 -12.92
C MET A 184 -4.95 -8.72 -14.08
N ILE A 185 -4.75 -9.95 -14.56
CA ILE A 185 -5.52 -10.50 -15.69
C ILE A 185 -6.87 -11.01 -15.22
N LYS A 186 -6.88 -11.89 -14.21
CA LYS A 186 -8.09 -12.52 -13.66
C LYS A 186 -9.02 -11.50 -13.04
N ASP A 187 -8.46 -10.53 -12.29
CA ASP A 187 -9.22 -9.53 -11.53
C ASP A 187 -9.53 -8.28 -12.38
N ASN A 188 -9.12 -8.28 -13.66
CA ASN A 188 -9.33 -7.17 -14.61
C ASN A 188 -8.79 -5.83 -14.09
N ILE A 189 -7.66 -5.85 -13.39
CA ILE A 189 -6.96 -4.65 -12.94
C ILE A 189 -6.22 -4.04 -14.11
N ASP A 190 -6.44 -2.76 -14.41
CA ASP A 190 -5.78 -2.07 -15.52
C ASP A 190 -4.53 -1.32 -15.08
N ILE A 191 -4.55 -0.78 -13.85
CA ILE A 191 -3.39 -0.15 -13.22
C ILE A 191 -3.35 -0.61 -11.76
N LEU A 192 -2.19 -1.10 -11.32
CA LEU A 192 -1.90 -1.48 -9.95
C LEU A 192 -0.79 -0.57 -9.40
N CYS A 193 -1.11 0.25 -8.39
CA CYS A 193 -0.15 1.14 -7.71
C CYS A 193 0.33 0.50 -6.41
N PHE A 194 1.66 0.49 -6.15
CA PHE A 194 2.24 -0.21 -5.01
C PHE A 194 3.30 0.61 -4.26
N THR A 195 3.63 0.16 -3.05
CA THR A 195 4.75 0.66 -2.24
C THR A 195 5.60 -0.49 -1.74
N GLY A 196 6.94 -0.33 -1.77
CA GLY A 196 7.86 -1.41 -1.43
C GLY A 196 8.02 -1.67 0.07
N HIS A 197 7.77 -0.67 0.92
CA HIS A 197 8.18 -0.70 2.33
C HIS A 197 7.14 -1.26 3.32
N LYS A 198 6.00 -1.75 2.84
CA LYS A 198 4.93 -2.37 3.65
C LYS A 198 4.91 -3.89 3.44
N GLY A 199 3.81 -4.46 2.93
CA GLY A 199 3.67 -5.89 2.70
C GLY A 199 4.75 -6.53 1.81
N LEU A 200 5.41 -5.75 0.95
CA LEU A 200 6.56 -6.22 0.15
C LEU A 200 7.88 -6.29 0.93
N LEU A 201 7.94 -5.86 2.19
CA LEU A 201 9.08 -5.96 3.11
C LEU A 201 10.36 -5.20 2.67
N GLY A 202 10.28 -4.42 1.60
CA GLY A 202 11.40 -3.66 1.03
C GLY A 202 11.71 -2.36 1.78
N PRO A 203 12.72 -1.60 1.35
CA PRO A 203 13.08 -0.33 1.97
C PRO A 203 12.09 0.79 1.61
N GLN A 204 12.09 1.83 2.43
CA GLN A 204 11.40 3.09 2.14
C GLN A 204 11.99 3.78 0.91
N GLY A 205 11.20 4.65 0.27
CA GLY A 205 11.64 5.33 -0.95
C GLY A 205 11.57 4.44 -2.20
N THR A 206 10.76 3.37 -2.14
CA THR A 206 10.47 2.46 -3.26
C THR A 206 8.98 2.25 -3.41
N GLY A 207 8.53 2.21 -4.64
CA GLY A 207 7.16 1.96 -5.04
C GLY A 207 7.02 2.11 -6.54
N GLY A 208 5.80 2.13 -7.04
CA GLY A 208 5.56 2.24 -8.48
C GLY A 208 4.14 1.90 -8.88
N PHE A 209 3.97 1.72 -10.16
CA PHE A 209 2.75 1.18 -10.73
C PHE A 209 3.04 0.21 -11.86
N ILE A 210 2.15 -0.75 -12.06
CA ILE A 210 2.11 -1.64 -13.20
C ILE A 210 0.83 -1.32 -13.95
N ALA A 211 0.91 -1.06 -15.25
CA ALA A 211 -0.25 -0.70 -16.04
C ALA A 211 -0.30 -1.50 -17.33
N LYS A 212 -1.50 -1.89 -17.76
CA LYS A 212 -1.68 -2.54 -19.06
C LYS A 212 -1.22 -1.62 -20.20
N LYS A 213 -0.67 -2.23 -21.25
CA LYS A 213 -0.06 -1.51 -22.38
C LYS A 213 -1.02 -0.52 -23.05
N GLU A 214 -2.30 -0.85 -23.09
CA GLU A 214 -3.33 -0.03 -23.72
C GLU A 214 -3.67 1.23 -22.92
N ILE A 215 -3.40 1.23 -21.60
CA ILE A 215 -3.67 2.38 -20.75
C ILE A 215 -2.41 3.19 -20.42
N ILE A 216 -1.25 2.54 -20.27
CA ILE A 216 0.01 3.22 -19.93
C ILE A 216 0.42 4.23 -21.00
N SER A 217 0.12 3.94 -22.28
CA SER A 217 0.38 4.85 -23.40
C SER A 217 -0.39 6.17 -23.28
N LYS A 218 -1.55 6.16 -22.61
CA LYS A 218 -2.42 7.34 -22.43
C LYS A 218 -2.03 8.18 -21.22
N ILE A 219 -1.23 7.62 -20.29
CA ILE A 219 -0.77 8.35 -19.10
C ILE A 219 0.30 9.36 -19.52
N LYS A 220 0.11 10.62 -19.16
CA LYS A 220 1.16 11.64 -19.30
C LYS A 220 2.10 11.56 -18.10
N PRO A 221 3.42 11.67 -18.31
CA PRO A 221 4.36 11.70 -17.19
C PRO A 221 4.11 12.93 -16.31
N LEU A 222 4.36 12.79 -15.00
CA LEU A 222 4.25 13.89 -14.05
C LEU A 222 5.54 14.70 -13.98
N ILE A 223 6.67 14.03 -14.20
CA ILE A 223 8.02 14.60 -14.11
C ILE A 223 8.69 14.44 -15.47
N PHE A 224 9.32 15.52 -15.94
CA PHE A 224 10.07 15.58 -17.19
C PHE A 224 11.54 15.81 -16.86
N GLY A 225 12.45 15.14 -17.60
CA GLY A 225 13.89 15.32 -17.37
C GLY A 225 14.73 14.25 -18.05
N GLY A 226 16.01 14.23 -17.74
CA GLY A 226 16.94 13.27 -18.35
C GLY A 226 16.64 11.84 -17.92
N THR A 227 16.60 10.94 -18.90
CA THR A 227 16.32 9.51 -18.71
C THR A 227 17.54 8.62 -18.94
N GLY A 228 18.66 9.20 -19.46
CA GLY A 228 19.85 8.46 -19.89
C GLY A 228 19.76 7.97 -21.34
N SER A 229 18.57 7.89 -21.91
CA SER A 229 18.29 7.53 -23.31
C SER A 229 17.83 8.75 -24.12
N PHE A 230 17.93 8.69 -25.45
CA PHE A 230 17.45 9.72 -26.38
C PHE A 230 17.88 11.15 -26.00
N SER A 231 19.16 11.32 -25.62
CA SER A 231 19.68 12.58 -25.08
C SER A 231 19.71 13.72 -26.11
N ASP A 232 19.54 13.43 -27.39
CA ASP A 232 19.39 14.35 -28.51
C ASP A 232 17.99 14.97 -28.62
N LEU A 233 16.97 14.38 -27.97
CA LEU A 233 15.61 14.90 -27.99
C LEU A 233 15.39 15.95 -26.90
N LEU A 234 14.71 17.05 -27.27
CA LEU A 234 14.25 18.07 -26.32
C LEU A 234 12.89 17.70 -25.67
N THR A 235 12.21 16.69 -26.19
CA THR A 235 10.95 16.19 -25.67
C THR A 235 11.17 14.93 -24.84
N GLN A 236 10.27 14.68 -23.87
CA GLN A 236 10.30 13.44 -23.10
C GLN A 236 10.12 12.24 -24.03
N PRO A 237 10.94 11.17 -23.92
CA PRO A 237 10.76 9.95 -24.71
C PRO A 237 9.43 9.27 -24.37
N GLU A 238 8.84 8.61 -25.37
CA GLU A 238 7.61 7.83 -25.19
C GLU A 238 7.86 6.34 -24.86
N ASN A 239 9.15 5.92 -24.95
CA ASN A 239 9.55 4.54 -24.65
C ASN A 239 9.44 4.23 -23.17
N LEU A 240 8.98 3.03 -22.86
CA LEU A 240 8.89 2.54 -21.48
C LEU A 240 10.21 1.83 -21.08
N PRO A 241 10.65 1.99 -19.85
CA PRO A 241 10.07 2.77 -18.76
C PRO A 241 10.46 4.26 -18.76
N ASP A 242 11.33 4.71 -19.65
CA ASP A 242 11.97 6.03 -19.68
C ASP A 242 10.97 7.19 -19.68
N LYS A 243 9.81 6.99 -20.31
CA LYS A 243 8.71 7.96 -20.29
C LYS A 243 8.39 8.49 -18.88
N PHE A 244 8.54 7.66 -17.85
CA PHE A 244 8.13 7.98 -16.49
C PHE A 244 9.28 8.06 -15.48
N GLU A 245 10.45 7.52 -15.83
CA GLU A 245 11.59 7.36 -14.91
C GLU A 245 12.68 8.41 -15.16
N SER A 246 12.32 9.68 -15.11
CA SER A 246 13.26 10.79 -15.24
C SER A 246 14.11 10.98 -13.98
N GLY A 247 15.41 11.27 -14.17
CA GLY A 247 16.38 11.50 -13.11
C GLY A 247 17.02 10.21 -12.59
N THR A 248 18.00 10.34 -11.71
CA THR A 248 18.68 9.19 -11.10
C THR A 248 17.74 8.47 -10.13
N GLN A 249 17.50 7.18 -10.39
CA GLN A 249 16.62 6.34 -9.58
C GLN A 249 17.24 5.98 -8.23
N ASN A 250 16.42 5.58 -7.26
CA ASN A 250 16.87 5.03 -5.98
C ASN A 250 17.35 3.58 -6.14
N ILE A 251 18.46 3.38 -6.85
CA ILE A 251 18.98 2.05 -7.23
C ILE A 251 19.16 1.16 -6.02
N ILE A 252 19.78 1.70 -4.96
CA ILE A 252 20.00 0.92 -3.73
C ILE A 252 18.71 0.46 -3.08
N GLY A 253 17.67 1.31 -3.09
CA GLY A 253 16.35 0.95 -2.60
C GLY A 253 15.70 -0.13 -3.46
N LEU A 254 15.84 -0.06 -4.78
CA LEU A 254 15.30 -1.05 -5.71
C LEU A 254 16.00 -2.41 -5.57
N ILE A 255 17.33 -2.44 -5.37
CA ILE A 255 18.09 -3.67 -5.06
C ILE A 255 17.59 -4.29 -3.75
N GLY A 256 17.35 -3.48 -2.73
CA GLY A 256 16.76 -3.95 -1.49
C GLY A 256 15.34 -4.48 -1.67
N LEU A 257 14.55 -3.87 -2.55
CA LEU A 257 13.19 -4.31 -2.87
C LEU A 257 13.19 -5.65 -3.62
N GLU A 258 14.13 -5.85 -4.55
CA GLU A 258 14.31 -7.11 -5.27
C GLU A 258 14.60 -8.26 -4.30
N ALA A 259 15.55 -8.07 -3.40
CA ALA A 259 15.87 -9.05 -2.36
C ALA A 259 14.65 -9.33 -1.44
N ALA A 260 13.87 -8.29 -1.12
CA ALA A 260 12.66 -8.43 -0.31
C ALA A 260 11.58 -9.25 -1.01
N ILE A 261 11.33 -9.02 -2.31
CA ILE A 261 10.32 -9.76 -3.08
C ILE A 261 10.71 -11.22 -3.23
N LYS A 262 11.97 -11.53 -3.51
CA LYS A 262 12.47 -12.92 -3.53
C LYS A 262 12.27 -13.61 -2.19
N TYR A 263 12.60 -12.93 -1.08
CA TYR A 263 12.36 -13.44 0.27
C TYR A 263 10.86 -13.68 0.52
N LEU A 264 10.03 -12.71 0.17
CA LEU A 264 8.57 -12.82 0.33
C LEU A 264 8.02 -14.01 -0.47
N LYS A 265 8.39 -14.19 -1.74
CA LYS A 265 7.93 -15.30 -2.58
C LYS A 265 8.29 -16.66 -1.98
N GLN A 266 9.50 -16.81 -1.44
CA GLN A 266 9.96 -18.05 -0.82
C GLN A 266 9.28 -18.37 0.51
N ASN A 267 8.85 -17.35 1.28
CA ASN A 267 8.35 -17.51 2.64
C ASN A 267 6.87 -17.07 2.79
N LYS A 268 6.18 -16.79 1.70
CA LYS A 268 4.85 -16.16 1.67
C LYS A 268 3.82 -16.85 2.57
N ALA A 269 3.73 -18.18 2.50
CA ALA A 269 2.76 -18.94 3.28
C ALA A 269 3.07 -18.87 4.78
N GLU A 270 4.34 -18.97 5.16
CA GLU A 270 4.77 -18.88 6.56
C GLU A 270 4.52 -17.48 7.12
N ILE A 271 4.91 -16.43 6.39
CA ILE A 271 4.70 -15.03 6.76
C ILE A 271 3.22 -14.76 7.02
N ARG A 272 2.35 -15.09 6.06
CA ARG A 272 0.91 -14.85 6.17
C ARG A 272 0.26 -15.65 7.30
N ASN A 273 0.66 -16.90 7.48
CA ASN A 273 0.15 -17.72 8.58
C ASN A 273 0.53 -17.12 9.92
N LYS A 274 1.79 -16.73 10.09
CA LYS A 274 2.28 -16.11 11.32
C LYS A 274 1.58 -14.78 11.62
N GLU A 275 1.40 -13.93 10.61
CA GLU A 275 0.66 -12.66 10.76
C GLU A 275 -0.79 -12.87 11.19
N ARG A 276 -1.48 -13.88 10.62
CA ARG A 276 -2.84 -14.27 11.02
C ARG A 276 -2.89 -14.79 12.47
N GLU A 277 -1.95 -15.66 12.85
CA GLU A 277 -1.86 -16.21 14.21
C GLU A 277 -1.66 -15.09 15.24
N ILE A 278 -0.71 -14.21 15.01
CA ILE A 278 -0.40 -13.08 15.88
C ILE A 278 -1.62 -12.15 16.03
N LYS A 279 -2.24 -11.78 14.92
CA LYS A 279 -3.47 -10.97 14.94
C LYS A 279 -4.61 -11.63 15.70
N LYS A 280 -4.87 -12.92 15.42
CA LYS A 280 -5.91 -13.69 16.10
C LYS A 280 -5.65 -13.79 17.60
N TYR A 281 -4.39 -13.99 17.98
CA TYR A 281 -3.99 -14.01 19.39
C TYR A 281 -4.26 -12.67 20.06
N PHE A 282 -3.83 -11.55 19.45
CA PHE A 282 -4.11 -10.21 19.98
C PHE A 282 -5.61 -9.96 20.17
N LEU A 283 -6.41 -10.27 19.13
CA LEU A 283 -7.88 -10.14 19.22
C LEU A 283 -8.47 -10.96 20.36
N SER A 284 -7.96 -12.18 20.61
CA SER A 284 -8.43 -13.02 21.72
C SER A 284 -8.17 -12.40 23.09
N LEU A 285 -7.11 -11.60 23.24
CA LEU A 285 -6.75 -10.95 24.50
C LEU A 285 -7.58 -9.69 24.79
N ILE A 286 -8.08 -9.01 23.73
CA ILE A 286 -8.77 -7.72 23.89
C ILE A 286 -10.28 -7.78 23.65
N LYS A 287 -10.83 -8.86 23.08
CA LYS A 287 -12.25 -8.97 22.66
C LYS A 287 -13.25 -8.73 23.79
N ASP A 288 -12.88 -9.08 25.02
CA ASP A 288 -13.73 -8.97 26.20
C ASP A 288 -13.55 -7.64 26.96
N ILE A 289 -12.71 -6.73 26.45
CA ILE A 289 -12.53 -5.38 27.00
C ILE A 289 -13.69 -4.51 26.52
N LYS A 290 -14.73 -4.38 27.32
CA LYS A 290 -16.00 -3.68 27.00
C LYS A 290 -15.88 -2.17 26.71
N TYR A 291 -14.70 -1.59 26.92
CA TYR A 291 -14.43 -0.17 26.64
C TYR A 291 -13.90 0.07 25.21
N PHE A 292 -13.72 -1.00 24.44
CA PHE A 292 -13.17 -0.94 23.09
C PHE A 292 -14.24 -1.19 22.03
N ASP A 293 -14.28 -0.31 21.04
CA ASP A 293 -14.90 -0.56 19.75
C ASP A 293 -13.80 -1.08 18.83
N ILE A 294 -13.88 -2.38 18.41
CA ILE A 294 -12.82 -3.05 17.66
C ILE A 294 -13.17 -3.08 16.17
N TYR A 295 -12.26 -2.58 15.33
CA TYR A 295 -12.38 -2.56 13.87
C TYR A 295 -11.30 -3.43 13.26
N SER A 296 -11.69 -4.62 12.78
CA SER A 296 -10.79 -5.61 12.16
C SER A 296 -11.62 -6.56 11.29
N TYR A 297 -11.71 -6.26 9.98
CA TYR A 297 -12.70 -6.87 9.07
C TYR A 297 -12.14 -7.92 8.11
N SER A 298 -10.87 -8.28 8.19
CA SER A 298 -10.27 -9.36 7.42
C SER A 298 -9.27 -10.11 8.26
N GLU A 299 -9.14 -11.40 8.07
CA GLU A 299 -8.07 -12.20 8.71
C GLU A 299 -6.71 -11.98 8.04
N GLU A 300 -6.69 -11.67 6.75
CA GLU A 300 -5.47 -11.60 5.93
C GLU A 300 -4.65 -10.32 6.18
N ILE A 301 -5.31 -9.22 6.52
CA ILE A 301 -4.60 -7.95 6.77
C ILE A 301 -4.28 -7.86 8.27
N PRO A 302 -3.00 -7.78 8.65
CA PRO A 302 -2.57 -7.85 10.05
C PRO A 302 -2.77 -6.50 10.76
N ILE A 303 -4.02 -5.98 10.74
CA ILE A 303 -4.42 -4.69 11.32
C ILE A 303 -5.56 -4.91 12.31
N VAL A 304 -5.47 -4.24 13.46
CA VAL A 304 -6.54 -4.08 14.43
C VAL A 304 -6.57 -2.61 14.86
N SER A 305 -7.68 -1.92 14.58
CA SER A 305 -7.92 -0.57 15.09
C SER A 305 -8.91 -0.59 16.24
N ILE A 306 -8.71 0.27 17.21
CA ILE A 306 -9.54 0.37 18.41
C ILE A 306 -9.97 1.81 18.58
N GLY A 307 -11.29 2.01 18.73
CA GLY A 307 -11.91 3.24 19.21
C GLY A 307 -12.38 3.07 20.65
N SER A 308 -12.79 4.15 21.29
CA SER A 308 -13.44 4.13 22.59
C SER A 308 -14.39 5.32 22.74
N LYS A 309 -15.55 5.08 23.35
CA LYS A 309 -16.49 6.14 23.76
C LYS A 309 -16.24 6.64 25.18
N TYR A 310 -15.34 5.98 25.91
CA TYR A 310 -15.11 6.23 27.33
C TYR A 310 -13.87 7.09 27.59
N PHE A 311 -12.94 7.12 26.65
CA PHE A 311 -11.70 7.92 26.74
C PHE A 311 -11.12 8.20 25.35
N ASP A 312 -10.31 9.24 25.25
CA ASP A 312 -9.54 9.53 24.04
C ASP A 312 -8.44 8.49 23.85
N VAL A 313 -8.49 7.75 22.75
CA VAL A 313 -7.50 6.71 22.40
C VAL A 313 -6.09 7.26 22.22
N ALA A 314 -5.92 8.58 22.00
CA ALA A 314 -4.62 9.22 21.95
C ALA A 314 -3.90 9.17 23.30
N ILE A 315 -4.65 9.22 24.41
CA ILE A 315 -4.08 9.10 25.77
C ILE A 315 -3.52 7.68 25.97
N LEU A 316 -4.25 6.65 25.51
CA LEU A 316 -3.76 5.27 25.55
C LEU A 316 -2.52 5.10 24.68
N ALA A 317 -2.50 5.65 23.45
CA ALA A 317 -1.35 5.57 22.58
C ALA A 317 -0.11 6.22 23.18
N ASN A 318 -0.26 7.39 23.81
CA ASN A 318 0.81 8.07 24.53
C ASN A 318 1.32 7.24 25.73
N TYR A 319 0.40 6.63 26.49
CA TYR A 319 0.79 5.76 27.59
C TYR A 319 1.61 4.55 27.10
N LEU A 320 1.15 3.87 26.05
CA LEU A 320 1.89 2.78 25.41
C LEU A 320 3.29 3.22 24.93
N ALA A 321 3.39 4.41 24.33
CA ALA A 321 4.68 4.96 23.90
C ALA A 321 5.66 5.17 25.07
N THR A 322 5.18 5.60 26.27
CA THR A 322 6.04 5.71 27.48
C THR A 322 6.57 4.35 27.94
N GLN A 323 5.91 3.26 27.56
CA GLN A 323 6.32 1.88 27.85
C GLN A 323 7.09 1.23 26.68
N ASN A 324 7.62 2.04 25.74
CA ASN A 324 8.34 1.60 24.54
C ASN A 324 7.50 0.71 23.59
N ILE A 325 6.17 0.82 23.61
CA ILE A 325 5.26 0.13 22.69
C ILE A 325 4.82 1.11 21.61
N GLN A 326 5.27 0.87 20.38
CA GLN A 326 5.00 1.75 19.25
C GLN A 326 3.74 1.31 18.52
N THR A 327 2.73 2.18 18.50
CA THR A 327 1.47 2.07 17.75
C THR A 327 1.25 3.32 16.92
N ARG A 328 0.15 3.39 16.18
CA ARG A 328 -0.25 4.61 15.48
C ARG A 328 -1.63 5.06 15.94
N VAL A 329 -1.83 6.37 16.13
CA VAL A 329 -3.11 6.96 16.55
C VAL A 329 -3.55 8.07 15.61
N GLY A 330 -4.86 8.33 15.57
CA GLY A 330 -5.50 9.39 14.79
C GLY A 330 -6.17 8.88 13.51
N LEU A 331 -6.16 9.70 12.46
CA LEU A 331 -6.91 9.43 11.22
C LEU A 331 -6.14 8.57 10.18
N HIS A 332 -4.93 8.11 10.48
CA HIS A 332 -4.14 7.20 9.63
C HIS A 332 -4.03 7.63 8.16
N CYS A 333 -4.07 8.94 7.87
CA CYS A 333 -4.13 9.52 6.51
C CYS A 333 -5.35 9.04 5.69
N ASN A 334 -6.46 8.67 6.36
CA ASN A 334 -7.66 8.14 5.74
C ASN A 334 -8.93 8.69 6.38
N VAL A 335 -9.22 9.95 6.12
CA VAL A 335 -10.40 10.64 6.67
C VAL A 335 -11.72 10.02 6.19
N MET A 336 -11.74 9.46 4.97
CA MET A 336 -12.95 8.85 4.40
C MET A 336 -13.39 7.64 5.22
N THR A 337 -12.47 6.73 5.54
CA THR A 337 -12.76 5.56 6.39
C THR A 337 -13.26 5.98 7.76
N HIS A 338 -12.63 6.98 8.40
CA HIS A 338 -13.07 7.43 9.73
C HIS A 338 -14.46 8.10 9.73
N LYS A 339 -14.80 8.82 8.66
CA LYS A 339 -16.17 9.33 8.47
C LYS A 339 -17.17 8.20 8.29
N TYR A 340 -16.79 7.19 7.49
CA TYR A 340 -17.64 6.02 7.23
C TYR A 340 -17.88 5.19 8.51
N MET A 341 -16.84 4.98 9.31
CA MET A 341 -16.90 4.24 10.57
C MET A 341 -17.44 5.06 11.75
N SER A 342 -17.79 6.33 11.56
CA SER A 342 -18.22 7.26 12.62
C SER A 342 -17.17 7.44 13.75
N THR A 343 -15.90 7.35 13.40
CA THR A 343 -14.75 7.58 14.31
C THR A 343 -14.03 8.91 14.02
N TYR A 344 -14.59 9.75 13.16
CA TYR A 344 -14.13 11.12 12.91
C TYR A 344 -14.78 12.07 13.93
N PRO A 345 -14.07 13.08 14.50
CA PRO A 345 -12.69 13.47 14.20
C PRO A 345 -11.60 12.77 15.06
N GLU A 346 -11.93 11.99 16.06
CA GLU A 346 -11.01 11.44 17.06
C GLU A 346 -10.04 10.40 16.44
N GLY A 347 -10.54 9.61 15.49
CA GLY A 347 -9.77 8.53 14.87
C GLY A 347 -9.75 7.25 15.73
N THR A 348 -8.72 6.45 15.56
CA THR A 348 -8.51 5.20 16.29
C THR A 348 -7.04 5.05 16.69
N ILE A 349 -6.75 4.18 17.67
CA ILE A 349 -5.41 3.61 17.84
C ILE A 349 -5.34 2.34 16.99
N ARG A 350 -4.30 2.22 16.17
CA ARG A 350 -4.09 1.10 15.27
C ARG A 350 -2.87 0.28 15.70
N PHE A 351 -3.08 -1.00 15.85
CA PHE A 351 -2.06 -2.04 16.01
C PHE A 351 -1.90 -2.75 14.67
N SER A 352 -0.69 -2.90 14.21
CA SER A 352 -0.40 -3.65 12.98
C SER A 352 0.84 -4.49 13.14
N PHE A 353 0.70 -5.75 12.78
CA PHE A 353 1.63 -6.81 13.11
C PHE A 353 2.49 -7.20 11.92
N SER A 354 3.55 -7.92 12.19
CA SER A 354 4.36 -8.65 11.22
C SER A 354 4.64 -10.06 11.73
N HIS A 355 5.16 -10.90 10.86
CA HIS A 355 5.60 -12.25 11.21
C HIS A 355 6.76 -12.28 12.25
N TYR A 356 7.39 -11.15 12.52
CA TYR A 356 8.44 -11.02 13.56
C TYR A 356 7.89 -10.78 14.97
N ASN A 357 6.62 -10.37 15.09
CA ASN A 357 6.04 -10.18 16.42
C ASN A 357 5.84 -11.51 17.14
N THR A 358 5.90 -11.47 18.47
CA THR A 358 5.74 -12.63 19.33
C THR A 358 4.51 -12.51 20.23
N THR A 359 4.01 -13.63 20.74
CA THR A 359 2.90 -13.66 21.71
C THR A 359 3.26 -12.94 23.00
N GLU A 360 4.52 -13.03 23.44
CA GLU A 360 5.02 -12.36 24.64
C GLU A 360 4.97 -10.83 24.50
N GLU A 361 5.29 -10.29 23.31
CA GLU A 361 5.13 -8.86 23.03
C GLU A 361 3.67 -8.41 23.15
N LEU A 362 2.74 -9.25 22.73
CA LEU A 362 1.31 -8.97 22.81
C LEU A 362 0.77 -9.08 24.24
N ASP A 363 1.23 -10.07 25.02
CA ASP A 363 0.91 -10.20 26.44
C ASP A 363 1.37 -8.96 27.22
N ILE A 364 2.61 -8.51 27.00
CA ILE A 364 3.14 -7.28 27.59
C ILE A 364 2.26 -6.08 27.20
N THR A 365 1.93 -5.96 25.91
CA THR A 365 1.11 -4.86 25.39
C THR A 365 -0.26 -4.82 26.06
N VAL A 366 -0.94 -5.98 26.15
CA VAL A 366 -2.28 -6.06 26.76
C VAL A 366 -2.23 -5.84 28.28
N ASN A 367 -1.17 -6.28 28.97
CA ASN A 367 -1.00 -5.97 30.39
C ASN A 367 -0.84 -4.45 30.62
N VAL A 368 -0.07 -3.76 29.81
CA VAL A 368 0.05 -2.30 29.85
C VAL A 368 -1.28 -1.60 29.55
N ILE A 369 -2.06 -2.12 28.58
CA ILE A 369 -3.43 -1.63 28.33
C ILE A 369 -4.32 -1.79 29.58
N LYS A 370 -4.28 -2.94 30.24
CA LYS A 370 -5.06 -3.18 31.46
C LYS A 370 -4.64 -2.28 32.62
N GLU A 371 -3.33 -2.05 32.79
CA GLU A 371 -2.81 -1.09 33.78
C GLU A 371 -3.34 0.32 33.52
N PHE A 372 -3.34 0.76 32.26
CA PHE A 372 -3.92 2.05 31.87
C PHE A 372 -5.41 2.15 32.23
N LEU A 373 -6.19 1.12 31.93
CA LEU A 373 -7.63 1.09 32.23
C LEU A 373 -7.91 1.08 33.73
N ASN A 374 -7.14 0.32 34.52
CA ASN A 374 -7.22 0.29 35.99
C ASN A 374 -6.94 1.69 36.59
N GLY A 375 -5.88 2.38 36.11
CA GLY A 375 -5.54 3.73 36.56
C GLY A 375 -6.57 4.81 36.18
N LYS A 376 -7.55 4.46 35.36
CA LYS A 376 -8.69 5.30 34.97
C LYS A 376 -10.00 4.92 35.69
N ASP A 377 -9.96 3.97 36.63
CA ASP A 377 -11.14 3.37 37.28
C ASP A 377 -12.16 2.77 36.28
N LEU A 378 -11.64 2.22 35.17
CA LEU A 378 -12.45 1.65 34.10
C LEU A 378 -12.52 0.11 34.12
N LEU A 379 -11.81 -0.57 35.03
CA LEU A 379 -11.83 -2.03 35.21
C LEU A 379 -12.40 -2.48 36.53
#